data_41147d8ce97c70592227b977682b9f41
#
_entry.id   41147d8ce97c70592227b977682b9f41
#
_cell.length_a   1.000
_cell.length_b   1.000
_cell.length_c   1.000
_cell.angle_alpha   90.00
_cell.angle_beta   90.00
_cell.angle_gamma   90.00
#
_symmetry.space_group_name_H-M   'P 1'
#
loop_
_entity.id
_entity.type
_entity.pdbx_description
1 polymer ?
#
loop_
_entity_poly.entity_id
_entity_poly.type
_entity_poly.pdbx_seq_one_letter_code
_entity_poly.pdbx_strand_id
1 'polypeptide(L)'
;NMLDRALSIFDTIIKGLIFRGHSIKCKDNQTYAIVDGEEIQIRLTERKKQNPNSSNRCDNNNNIFSGELQFYIYHSSSFHSPTLVHDTAYTKIEDKIISIVAYLEIEADNRKTERIEAEEREKRRKEEERKREEFEEEKRKELEDFKDLLYSAERFRKTNILREYINAFENHAIEDGKTDDELLAKIQWAREKADWLDPFIAKKDNYLNSYDMDRILQAAVPERSYRNSGYSFWTKPYWKKKR
;
A
#
# COMPACT_ATOMS: atom_id res chain seq x y z
N ASN A 1 -55.15 -23.96 11.45
CA ASN A 1 -54.59 -23.24 10.29
C ASN A 1 -53.05 -23.19 10.40
N MET A 2 -52.35 -23.37 9.24
CA MET A 2 -50.88 -23.38 9.24
C MET A 2 -50.29 -22.02 9.64
N LEU A 3 -50.96 -20.93 9.25
CA LEU A 3 -50.56 -19.58 9.64
C LEU A 3 -50.65 -19.38 11.18
N ASP A 4 -51.72 -19.82 11.83
CA ASP A 4 -51.88 -19.69 13.30
C ASP A 4 -50.78 -20.47 14.02
N ARG A 5 -50.43 -21.65 13.52
CA ARG A 5 -49.32 -22.48 14.03
C ARG A 5 -47.97 -21.74 13.88
N ALA A 6 -47.69 -21.20 12.68
CA ALA A 6 -46.46 -20.45 12.42
C ALA A 6 -46.34 -19.21 13.33
N LEU A 7 -47.41 -18.45 13.50
CA LEU A 7 -47.44 -17.28 14.40
C LEU A 7 -47.22 -17.67 15.86
N SER A 8 -47.82 -18.78 16.34
CA SER A 8 -47.65 -19.28 17.71
C SER A 8 -46.18 -19.70 17.97
N ILE A 9 -45.56 -20.39 17.01
CA ILE A 9 -44.14 -20.78 17.11
C ILE A 9 -43.24 -19.52 17.15
N PHE A 10 -43.48 -18.57 16.26
CA PHE A 10 -42.71 -17.36 16.19
C PHE A 10 -42.83 -16.50 17.45
N ASP A 11 -44.08 -16.35 17.99
CA ASP A 11 -44.34 -15.66 19.24
C ASP A 11 -43.60 -16.33 20.41
N THR A 12 -43.60 -17.67 20.46
CA THR A 12 -42.89 -18.42 21.52
C THR A 12 -41.36 -18.21 21.43
N ILE A 13 -40.79 -18.20 20.23
CA ILE A 13 -39.35 -17.92 20.03
C ILE A 13 -39.03 -16.49 20.47
N ILE A 14 -39.88 -15.50 20.09
CA ILE A 14 -39.72 -14.09 20.48
C ILE A 14 -39.75 -13.95 22.02
N LYS A 15 -40.73 -14.55 22.66
CA LYS A 15 -40.85 -14.52 24.13
C LYS A 15 -39.67 -15.17 24.83
N GLY A 16 -39.14 -16.28 24.26
CA GLY A 16 -37.96 -16.95 24.75
C GLY A 16 -36.71 -16.05 24.64
N LEU A 17 -36.53 -15.36 23.54
CA LEU A 17 -35.43 -14.40 23.33
C LEU A 17 -35.55 -13.21 24.29
N ILE A 18 -36.74 -12.62 24.44
CA ILE A 18 -36.95 -11.49 25.34
C ILE A 18 -36.71 -11.90 26.81
N PHE A 19 -37.14 -13.09 27.20
CA PHE A 19 -36.93 -13.62 28.56
C PHE A 19 -35.40 -13.77 28.86
N ARG A 20 -34.58 -14.05 27.85
CA ARG A 20 -33.10 -14.14 27.96
C ARG A 20 -32.39 -12.80 27.81
N GLY A 21 -33.14 -11.69 27.70
CA GLY A 21 -32.57 -10.34 27.60
C GLY A 21 -32.29 -9.88 26.19
N HIS A 22 -32.68 -10.65 25.18
CA HIS A 22 -32.50 -10.30 23.76
C HIS A 22 -33.70 -9.52 23.22
N SER A 23 -33.58 -8.99 22.00
CA SER A 23 -34.68 -8.23 21.38
C SER A 23 -34.88 -8.63 19.91
N ILE A 24 -36.01 -8.19 19.35
CA ILE A 24 -36.36 -8.43 17.95
C ILE A 24 -36.48 -7.08 17.22
N LYS A 25 -36.02 -7.02 15.99
CA LYS A 25 -36.12 -5.86 15.10
C LYS A 25 -36.67 -6.28 13.75
N CYS A 26 -37.64 -5.53 13.22
CA CYS A 26 -38.12 -5.70 11.87
C CYS A 26 -37.58 -4.55 11.00
N LYS A 27 -36.90 -4.89 9.91
CA LYS A 27 -36.34 -3.93 8.95
C LYS A 27 -36.47 -4.51 7.54
N ASP A 28 -36.86 -3.68 6.58
CA ASP A 28 -36.91 -4.03 5.15
C ASP A 28 -37.69 -5.34 4.88
N ASN A 29 -38.80 -5.51 5.55
CA ASN A 29 -39.67 -6.71 5.49
C ASN A 29 -38.95 -8.01 5.93
N GLN A 30 -37.90 -7.89 6.74
CA GLN A 30 -37.13 -8.99 7.32
C GLN A 30 -37.15 -8.87 8.85
N THR A 31 -37.01 -10.02 9.51
CA THR A 31 -36.99 -10.10 10.97
C THR A 31 -35.60 -10.44 11.44
N TYR A 32 -35.07 -9.69 12.40
CA TYR A 32 -33.77 -9.88 13.02
C TYR A 32 -33.91 -10.13 14.52
N ALA A 33 -33.27 -11.18 15.00
CA ALA A 33 -32.98 -11.37 16.40
C ALA A 33 -31.76 -10.58 16.79
N ILE A 34 -31.84 -9.75 17.82
CA ILE A 34 -30.69 -9.01 18.37
C ILE A 34 -30.23 -9.74 19.61
N VAL A 35 -29.16 -10.47 19.50
CA VAL A 35 -28.57 -11.30 20.54
C VAL A 35 -27.19 -10.76 20.88
N ASP A 36 -26.98 -10.31 22.11
CA ASP A 36 -25.71 -9.71 22.58
C ASP A 36 -25.16 -8.58 21.69
N GLY A 37 -26.11 -7.82 21.07
CA GLY A 37 -25.79 -6.70 20.17
C GLY A 37 -25.58 -7.10 18.71
N GLU A 38 -25.58 -8.40 18.36
CA GLU A 38 -25.45 -8.88 16.99
C GLU A 38 -26.82 -9.07 16.33
N GLU A 39 -27.02 -8.55 15.11
CA GLU A 39 -28.27 -8.67 14.34
C GLU A 39 -28.24 -9.95 13.50
N ILE A 40 -29.06 -10.94 13.86
CA ILE A 40 -29.17 -12.23 13.18
C ILE A 40 -30.50 -12.30 12.44
N GLN A 41 -30.45 -12.39 11.12
CA GLN A 41 -31.66 -12.54 10.32
C GLN A 41 -32.28 -13.92 10.55
N ILE A 42 -33.58 -13.92 10.81
CA ILE A 42 -34.36 -15.13 11.00
C ILE A 42 -35.58 -15.14 10.09
N ARG A 43 -36.01 -16.32 9.67
CA ARG A 43 -37.18 -16.47 8.81
C ARG A 43 -37.90 -17.80 9.07
N LEU A 44 -39.20 -17.76 9.18
CA LEU A 44 -40.07 -18.95 9.25
C LEU A 44 -40.89 -19.02 7.96
N THR A 45 -40.86 -20.16 7.29
CA THR A 45 -41.58 -20.39 6.03
C THR A 45 -42.17 -21.79 5.99
N GLU A 46 -43.21 -21.96 5.21
CA GLU A 46 -43.72 -23.29 4.88
C GLU A 46 -42.91 -23.89 3.72
N ARG A 47 -42.52 -25.16 3.84
CA ARG A 47 -41.82 -25.92 2.82
C ARG A 47 -42.68 -26.09 1.58
N LYS A 48 -42.10 -25.85 0.41
CA LYS A 48 -42.73 -26.11 -0.87
C LYS A 48 -42.26 -27.43 -1.41
N LYS A 49 -43.19 -28.24 -1.92
CA LYS A 49 -42.91 -29.51 -2.64
C LYS A 49 -43.37 -29.37 -4.09
N GLN A 50 -42.64 -29.98 -5.00
CA GLN A 50 -43.10 -30.04 -6.41
C GLN A 50 -44.44 -30.75 -6.51
N ASN A 51 -45.32 -30.20 -7.35
CA ASN A 51 -46.60 -30.85 -7.67
C ASN A 51 -46.29 -32.06 -8.56
N PRO A 52 -46.64 -33.31 -8.12
CA PRO A 52 -46.37 -34.51 -8.90
C PRO A 52 -47.12 -34.54 -10.24
N ASN A 53 -48.20 -33.75 -10.39
CA ASN A 53 -49.05 -33.67 -11.58
C ASN A 53 -48.57 -32.58 -12.57
N SER A 54 -47.48 -31.92 -12.34
CA SER A 54 -46.94 -30.88 -13.23
C SER A 54 -46.09 -31.49 -14.33
N SER A 55 -46.46 -31.22 -15.57
CA SER A 55 -45.72 -31.66 -16.77
C SER A 55 -44.39 -30.91 -16.98
N ASN A 56 -44.18 -29.74 -16.35
CA ASN A 56 -42.99 -28.92 -16.45
C ASN A 56 -42.23 -28.84 -15.11
N ARG A 57 -41.09 -29.53 -15.06
CA ARG A 57 -40.20 -29.54 -13.85
C ARG A 57 -39.56 -28.21 -13.50
N CYS A 58 -39.61 -27.22 -14.37
CA CYS A 58 -38.91 -25.93 -14.20
C CYS A 58 -39.84 -24.75 -13.80
N ASP A 59 -41.15 -24.94 -13.71
CA ASP A 59 -42.07 -23.87 -13.34
C ASP A 59 -42.18 -23.73 -11.80
N ASN A 60 -41.57 -22.67 -11.25
CA ASN A 60 -41.67 -22.31 -9.83
C ASN A 60 -43.13 -22.05 -9.35
N ASN A 61 -44.05 -21.82 -10.28
CA ASN A 61 -45.48 -21.58 -9.99
C ASN A 61 -46.27 -22.87 -9.67
N ASN A 62 -45.67 -24.03 -9.88
CA ASN A 62 -46.34 -25.33 -9.67
C ASN A 62 -45.98 -25.99 -8.33
N ASN A 63 -45.43 -25.25 -7.38
CA ASN A 63 -45.08 -25.73 -6.05
C ASN A 63 -46.30 -25.73 -5.12
N ILE A 64 -46.53 -26.85 -4.46
CA ILE A 64 -47.60 -27.02 -3.45
C ILE A 64 -46.98 -26.86 -2.06
N PHE A 65 -47.67 -26.17 -1.14
CA PHE A 65 -47.30 -26.12 0.26
C PHE A 65 -47.42 -27.50 0.90
N SER A 66 -46.39 -27.88 1.66
CA SER A 66 -46.27 -29.27 2.15
C SER A 66 -46.87 -29.48 3.55
N GLY A 67 -47.32 -28.42 4.23
CA GLY A 67 -47.74 -28.47 5.63
C GLY A 67 -46.59 -28.63 6.63
N GLU A 68 -45.34 -28.53 6.18
CA GLU A 68 -44.14 -28.60 7.01
C GLU A 68 -43.51 -27.20 7.14
N LEU A 69 -43.18 -26.77 8.35
CA LEU A 69 -42.56 -25.50 8.63
C LEU A 69 -41.03 -25.64 8.60
N GLN A 70 -40.36 -24.57 8.18
CA GLN A 70 -38.89 -24.44 8.10
C GLN A 70 -38.48 -23.09 8.73
N PHE A 71 -37.59 -23.15 9.71
CA PHE A 71 -37.01 -21.98 10.37
C PHE A 71 -35.58 -21.82 9.94
N TYR A 72 -35.23 -20.66 9.41
CA TYR A 72 -33.89 -20.31 8.91
C TYR A 72 -33.20 -19.34 9.82
N ILE A 73 -31.95 -19.59 10.14
CA ILE A 73 -31.02 -18.70 10.83
C ILE A 73 -29.93 -18.37 9.82
N TYR A 74 -29.80 -17.11 9.42
CA TYR A 74 -28.82 -16.67 8.43
C TYR A 74 -27.50 -16.33 9.11
N HIS A 75 -26.39 -16.84 8.58
CA HIS A 75 -25.04 -16.52 9.04
C HIS A 75 -24.56 -15.16 8.48
N SER A 76 -23.56 -14.56 9.12
CA SER A 76 -22.96 -13.28 8.65
C SER A 76 -22.30 -13.38 7.28
N SER A 77 -21.74 -14.55 6.97
CA SER A 77 -21.08 -14.82 5.70
C SER A 77 -22.07 -15.32 4.66
N SER A 78 -22.08 -14.65 3.48
CA SER A 78 -22.87 -15.08 2.31
C SER A 78 -22.48 -16.45 1.77
N PHE A 79 -21.32 -16.97 2.18
CA PHE A 79 -20.81 -18.28 1.75
C PHE A 79 -21.35 -19.44 2.56
N HIS A 80 -21.96 -19.18 3.71
CA HIS A 80 -22.53 -20.23 4.55
C HIS A 80 -24.04 -20.34 4.27
N SER A 81 -24.51 -21.57 4.00
CA SER A 81 -25.93 -21.84 3.93
C SER A 81 -26.57 -21.56 5.29
N PRO A 82 -27.78 -20.98 5.32
CA PRO A 82 -28.46 -20.74 6.60
C PRO A 82 -28.69 -22.05 7.35
N THR A 83 -28.55 -21.99 8.67
CA THR A 83 -28.96 -23.10 9.54
C THR A 83 -30.45 -23.31 9.40
N LEU A 84 -30.84 -24.54 9.08
CA LEU A 84 -32.24 -24.91 8.85
C LEU A 84 -32.75 -25.84 9.94
N VAL A 85 -33.75 -25.37 10.67
CA VAL A 85 -34.54 -26.20 11.59
C VAL A 85 -35.92 -26.41 10.97
N HIS A 86 -36.33 -27.64 10.79
CA HIS A 86 -37.60 -27.95 10.09
C HIS A 86 -38.38 -29.06 10.77
N ASP A 87 -39.67 -29.13 10.42
CA ASP A 87 -40.53 -30.27 10.77
C ASP A 87 -39.99 -31.55 10.13
N THR A 88 -39.98 -32.61 10.90
CA THR A 88 -39.69 -33.97 10.44
C THR A 88 -40.91 -34.87 10.70
N ALA A 89 -40.88 -36.12 10.24
CA ALA A 89 -41.91 -37.08 10.52
C ALA A 89 -42.08 -37.38 12.03
N TYR A 90 -41.01 -37.21 12.81
CA TYR A 90 -40.98 -37.59 14.22
C TYR A 90 -40.95 -36.41 15.19
N THR A 91 -40.41 -35.23 14.77
CA THR A 91 -40.25 -34.05 15.62
C THR A 91 -40.77 -32.82 14.92
N LYS A 92 -41.38 -31.93 15.65
CA LYS A 92 -41.89 -30.64 15.18
C LYS A 92 -40.96 -29.49 15.60
N ILE A 93 -41.11 -28.33 14.96
CA ILE A 93 -40.32 -27.12 15.33
C ILE A 93 -40.58 -26.73 16.76
N GLU A 94 -41.80 -26.93 17.30
CA GLU A 94 -42.16 -26.65 18.69
C GLU A 94 -41.25 -27.36 19.69
N ASP A 95 -40.84 -28.60 19.38
CA ASP A 95 -39.93 -29.39 20.21
C ASP A 95 -38.48 -28.88 20.16
N LYS A 96 -38.16 -28.04 19.17
CA LYS A 96 -36.80 -27.52 18.89
C LYS A 96 -36.63 -26.05 19.25
N ILE A 97 -37.61 -25.39 19.86
CA ILE A 97 -37.56 -23.95 20.16
C ILE A 97 -36.36 -23.60 21.04
N ILE A 98 -36.08 -24.42 22.07
CA ILE A 98 -34.93 -24.23 22.95
C ILE A 98 -33.62 -24.31 22.13
N SER A 99 -33.52 -25.27 21.21
CA SER A 99 -32.36 -25.41 20.33
C SER A 99 -32.22 -24.23 19.40
N ILE A 100 -33.32 -23.67 18.87
CA ILE A 100 -33.30 -22.47 18.03
C ILE A 100 -32.71 -21.29 18.78
N VAL A 101 -33.16 -21.05 20.04
CA VAL A 101 -32.61 -19.96 20.87
C VAL A 101 -31.15 -20.17 21.15
N ALA A 102 -30.73 -21.40 21.51
CA ALA A 102 -29.31 -21.73 21.72
C ALA A 102 -28.49 -21.54 20.48
N TYR A 103 -28.95 -21.89 19.29
CA TYR A 103 -28.25 -21.64 18.02
C TYR A 103 -28.09 -20.14 17.74
N LEU A 104 -29.05 -19.31 18.06
CA LEU A 104 -28.97 -17.86 17.92
C LEU A 104 -27.92 -17.28 18.85
N GLU A 105 -27.79 -17.76 20.08
CA GLU A 105 -26.75 -17.33 21.03
C GLU A 105 -25.37 -17.76 20.58
N ILE A 106 -25.19 -19.01 20.10
CA ILE A 106 -23.94 -19.49 19.56
C ILE A 106 -23.53 -18.67 18.31
N GLU A 107 -24.49 -18.38 17.44
CA GLU A 107 -24.21 -17.57 16.23
C GLU A 107 -23.82 -16.14 16.62
N ALA A 108 -24.42 -15.55 17.64
CA ALA A 108 -24.02 -14.23 18.14
C ALA A 108 -22.60 -14.22 18.69
N ASP A 109 -22.23 -15.23 19.49
CA ASP A 109 -20.86 -15.38 20.01
C ASP A 109 -19.83 -15.56 18.88
N ASN A 110 -20.15 -16.36 17.86
CA ASN A 110 -19.29 -16.54 16.70
C ASN A 110 -19.08 -15.21 15.97
N ARG A 111 -20.14 -14.45 15.69
CA ARG A 111 -20.05 -13.14 15.04
C ARG A 111 -19.22 -12.13 15.83
N LYS A 112 -19.42 -12.10 17.14
CA LYS A 112 -18.65 -11.24 18.05
C LYS A 112 -17.16 -11.59 17.99
N THR A 113 -16.83 -12.87 18.03
CA THR A 113 -15.46 -13.35 17.94
C THR A 113 -14.83 -13.00 16.59
N GLU A 114 -15.52 -13.28 15.47
CA GLU A 114 -15.06 -12.93 14.13
C GLU A 114 -14.80 -11.43 13.98
N ARG A 115 -15.69 -10.59 14.56
CA ARG A 115 -15.52 -9.13 14.52
C ARG A 115 -14.30 -8.69 15.29
N ILE A 116 -14.10 -9.20 16.52
CA ILE A 116 -12.93 -8.87 17.34
C ILE A 116 -11.64 -9.28 16.63
N GLU A 117 -11.58 -10.49 16.11
CA GLU A 117 -10.42 -10.96 15.35
C GLU A 117 -10.16 -10.17 14.06
N ALA A 118 -11.24 -9.73 13.37
CA ALA A 118 -11.11 -8.88 12.19
C ALA A 118 -10.55 -7.49 12.56
N GLU A 119 -11.02 -6.90 13.66
CA GLU A 119 -10.51 -5.62 14.17
C GLU A 119 -9.03 -5.72 14.59
N GLU A 120 -8.66 -6.81 15.27
CA GLU A 120 -7.26 -7.04 15.67
C GLU A 120 -6.34 -7.26 14.46
N ARG A 121 -6.80 -8.04 13.46
CA ARG A 121 -6.06 -8.23 12.21
C ARG A 121 -5.86 -6.90 11.47
N GLU A 122 -6.90 -6.07 11.41
CA GLU A 122 -6.83 -4.76 10.78
C GLU A 122 -5.88 -3.80 11.51
N LYS A 123 -5.93 -3.77 12.86
CA LYS A 123 -4.99 -2.98 13.68
C LYS A 123 -3.54 -3.42 13.46
N ARG A 124 -3.29 -4.74 13.45
CA ARG A 124 -1.95 -5.28 13.20
C ARG A 124 -1.45 -4.92 11.80
N ARG A 125 -2.31 -5.07 10.77
CA ARG A 125 -1.98 -4.71 9.40
C ARG A 125 -1.59 -3.22 9.28
N LYS A 126 -2.38 -2.32 9.88
CA LYS A 126 -2.07 -0.88 9.88
C LYS A 126 -0.77 -0.55 10.59
N GLU A 127 -0.50 -1.21 11.70
CA GLU A 127 0.76 -1.01 12.44
C GLU A 127 1.98 -1.52 11.66
N GLU A 128 1.87 -2.67 10.99
CA GLU A 128 2.91 -3.20 10.12
C GLU A 128 3.17 -2.28 8.91
N GLU A 129 2.10 -1.76 8.30
CA GLU A 129 2.18 -0.82 7.18
C GLU A 129 2.87 0.48 7.60
N ARG A 130 2.47 1.07 8.75
CA ARG A 130 3.10 2.27 9.31
C ARG A 130 4.61 2.08 9.55
N LYS A 131 4.99 0.95 10.17
CA LYS A 131 6.41 0.62 10.42
C LYS A 131 7.19 0.45 9.13
N ARG A 132 6.57 -0.14 8.12
CA ARG A 132 7.19 -0.27 6.80
C ARG A 132 7.40 1.08 6.13
N GLU A 133 6.40 1.96 6.17
CA GLU A 133 6.50 3.31 5.61
C GLU A 133 7.59 4.13 6.32
N GLU A 134 7.64 4.09 7.65
CA GLU A 134 8.68 4.74 8.44
C GLU A 134 10.08 4.26 8.06
N PHE A 135 10.26 2.94 7.95
CA PHE A 135 11.54 2.35 7.53
C PHE A 135 11.96 2.75 6.11
N GLU A 136 11.02 2.74 5.15
CA GLU A 136 11.34 3.17 3.78
C GLU A 136 11.66 4.67 3.69
N GLU A 137 11.03 5.49 4.55
CA GLU A 137 11.36 6.92 4.61
C GLU A 137 12.74 7.16 5.21
N GLU A 138 13.09 6.48 6.31
CA GLU A 138 14.43 6.55 6.91
C GLU A 138 15.50 6.09 5.91
N LYS A 139 15.25 4.97 5.24
CA LYS A 139 16.16 4.44 4.21
C LYS A 139 16.33 5.41 3.04
N ARG A 140 15.26 6.11 2.65
CA ARG A 140 15.33 7.12 1.59
C ARG A 140 16.20 8.30 1.99
N LYS A 141 16.04 8.79 3.24
CA LYS A 141 16.87 9.88 3.79
C LYS A 141 18.34 9.49 3.85
N GLU A 142 18.63 8.30 4.38
CA GLU A 142 20.00 7.78 4.44
C GLU A 142 20.64 7.65 3.04
N LEU A 143 19.85 7.23 2.06
CA LEU A 143 20.31 7.13 0.68
C LEU A 143 20.60 8.50 0.06
N GLU A 144 19.78 9.51 0.34
CA GLU A 144 20.00 10.88 -0.11
C GLU A 144 21.25 11.48 0.55
N ASP A 145 21.40 11.37 1.86
CA ASP A 145 22.58 11.84 2.59
C ASP A 145 23.87 11.18 2.09
N PHE A 146 23.80 9.87 1.82
CA PHE A 146 24.94 9.16 1.26
C PHE A 146 25.31 9.60 -0.18
N LYS A 147 24.31 9.90 -1.01
CA LYS A 147 24.54 10.45 -2.35
C LYS A 147 25.20 11.83 -2.29
N ASP A 148 24.76 12.68 -1.36
CA ASP A 148 25.33 14.01 -1.16
C ASP A 148 26.79 13.94 -0.66
N LEU A 149 27.07 12.98 0.22
CA LEU A 149 28.44 12.69 0.66
C LEU A 149 29.33 12.23 -0.52
N LEU A 150 28.86 11.31 -1.33
CA LEU A 150 29.58 10.83 -2.51
C LEU A 150 29.79 11.95 -3.54
N TYR A 151 28.81 12.79 -3.75
CA TYR A 151 28.90 13.95 -4.62
C TYR A 151 29.99 14.92 -4.14
N SER A 152 30.01 15.22 -2.85
CA SER A 152 31.01 16.09 -2.23
C SER A 152 32.41 15.48 -2.32
N ALA A 153 32.55 14.18 -2.09
CA ALA A 153 33.83 13.47 -2.22
C ALA A 153 34.36 13.49 -3.67
N GLU A 154 33.50 13.34 -4.67
CA GLU A 154 33.89 13.42 -6.09
C GLU A 154 34.33 14.85 -6.47
N ARG A 155 33.64 15.87 -5.98
CA ARG A 155 34.04 17.27 -6.15
C ARG A 155 35.45 17.48 -5.58
N PHE A 156 35.68 17.05 -4.36
CA PHE A 156 36.97 17.17 -3.68
C PHE A 156 38.09 16.44 -4.46
N ARG A 157 37.82 15.22 -4.92
CA ARG A 157 38.76 14.44 -5.72
C ARG A 157 39.16 15.18 -7.01
N LYS A 158 38.18 15.67 -7.76
CA LYS A 158 38.44 16.40 -9.02
C LYS A 158 39.15 17.74 -8.79
N THR A 159 38.81 18.42 -7.69
CA THR A 159 39.50 19.67 -7.30
C THR A 159 40.98 19.44 -7.03
N ASN A 160 41.36 18.39 -6.33
CA ASN A 160 42.72 18.06 -6.04
C ASN A 160 43.53 17.73 -7.32
N ILE A 161 42.93 16.90 -8.20
CA ILE A 161 43.53 16.60 -9.51
C ILE A 161 43.74 17.89 -10.32
N LEU A 162 42.78 18.80 -10.28
CA LEU A 162 42.87 20.07 -10.99
C LEU A 162 43.98 20.97 -10.43
N ARG A 163 44.13 21.08 -9.12
CA ARG A 163 45.18 21.85 -8.45
C ARG A 163 46.56 21.27 -8.70
N GLU A 164 46.72 19.95 -8.63
CA GLU A 164 47.96 19.27 -8.97
C GLU A 164 48.36 19.55 -10.43
N TYR A 165 47.41 19.46 -11.35
CA TYR A 165 47.66 19.78 -12.75
C TYR A 165 48.07 21.25 -12.97
N ILE A 166 47.39 22.20 -12.33
CA ILE A 166 47.70 23.63 -12.43
C ILE A 166 49.11 23.92 -11.91
N ASN A 167 49.49 23.35 -10.76
CA ASN A 167 50.84 23.53 -10.19
C ASN A 167 51.92 22.91 -11.08
N ALA A 168 51.67 21.72 -11.61
CA ALA A 168 52.62 21.09 -12.54
C ALA A 168 52.80 21.92 -13.84
N PHE A 169 51.70 22.49 -14.34
CA PHE A 169 51.69 23.33 -15.52
C PHE A 169 52.44 24.65 -15.29
N GLU A 170 52.23 25.29 -14.13
CA GLU A 170 52.95 26.52 -13.74
C GLU A 170 54.46 26.27 -13.60
N ASN A 171 54.87 25.19 -12.93
CA ASN A 171 56.26 24.83 -12.75
C ASN A 171 56.95 24.62 -14.09
N HIS A 172 56.30 23.89 -15.01
CA HIS A 172 56.84 23.65 -16.35
C HIS A 172 57.01 24.95 -17.15
N ALA A 173 56.03 25.86 -17.03
CA ALA A 173 56.11 27.15 -17.71
C ALA A 173 57.26 28.04 -17.19
N ILE A 174 57.51 27.98 -15.87
CA ILE A 174 58.65 28.67 -15.25
C ILE A 174 59.98 28.09 -15.73
N GLU A 175 60.13 26.76 -15.78
CA GLU A 175 61.32 26.07 -16.27
C GLU A 175 61.62 26.42 -17.73
N ASP A 176 60.58 26.57 -18.54
CA ASP A 176 60.69 26.95 -19.96
C ASP A 176 60.99 28.48 -20.17
N GLY A 177 60.95 29.28 -19.11
CA GLY A 177 61.16 30.73 -19.20
C GLY A 177 60.05 31.49 -19.95
N LYS A 178 58.83 30.91 -20.01
CA LYS A 178 57.69 31.44 -20.78
C LYS A 178 56.59 31.95 -19.88
N THR A 179 56.88 32.79 -18.96
CA THR A 179 55.94 33.44 -18.06
C THR A 179 55.51 34.79 -18.66
N ASP A 180 54.42 34.76 -19.46
CA ASP A 180 53.79 35.97 -19.95
C ASP A 180 52.51 36.28 -19.14
N ASP A 181 52.03 37.53 -19.20
CA ASP A 181 50.85 37.98 -18.47
C ASP A 181 49.58 37.19 -18.85
N GLU A 182 49.48 36.71 -20.11
CA GLU A 182 48.38 35.90 -20.59
C GLU A 182 48.34 34.53 -19.89
N LEU A 183 49.51 33.92 -19.69
CA LEU A 183 49.64 32.66 -18.98
C LEU A 183 49.28 32.79 -17.52
N LEU A 184 49.76 33.86 -16.84
CA LEU A 184 49.45 34.12 -15.45
C LEU A 184 47.96 34.33 -15.25
N ALA A 185 47.29 35.08 -16.13
CA ALA A 185 45.84 35.28 -16.08
C ALA A 185 45.08 33.95 -16.22
N LYS A 186 45.55 33.03 -17.06
CA LYS A 186 44.95 31.69 -17.25
C LYS A 186 45.16 30.80 -16.05
N ILE A 187 46.34 30.81 -15.46
CA ILE A 187 46.59 30.08 -14.20
C ILE A 187 45.66 30.57 -13.09
N GLN A 188 45.53 31.88 -12.97
CA GLN A 188 44.60 32.47 -11.97
C GLN A 188 43.15 32.06 -12.22
N TRP A 189 42.68 32.13 -13.48
CA TRP A 189 41.37 31.66 -13.87
C TRP A 189 41.17 30.17 -13.52
N ALA A 190 42.15 29.32 -13.79
CA ALA A 190 42.09 27.89 -13.50
C ALA A 190 42.01 27.62 -11.98
N ARG A 191 42.77 28.37 -11.17
CA ARG A 191 42.70 28.30 -9.70
C ARG A 191 41.29 28.70 -9.18
N GLU A 192 40.72 29.76 -9.77
CA GLU A 192 39.35 30.18 -9.41
C GLU A 192 38.32 29.12 -9.73
N LYS A 193 38.42 28.39 -10.84
CA LYS A 193 37.55 27.27 -11.16
C LYS A 193 37.78 26.07 -10.25
N ALA A 194 39.00 25.80 -9.82
CA ALA A 194 39.29 24.79 -8.82
C ALA A 194 38.64 25.13 -7.45
N ASP A 195 38.72 26.41 -7.03
CA ASP A 195 38.08 26.85 -5.80
C ASP A 195 36.54 26.81 -5.86
N TRP A 196 35.96 27.12 -7.02
CA TRP A 196 34.52 26.98 -7.23
C TRP A 196 34.04 25.52 -7.16
N LEU A 197 34.85 24.59 -7.62
CA LEU A 197 34.54 23.16 -7.57
C LEU A 197 34.73 22.57 -6.17
N ASP A 198 35.57 23.17 -5.31
CA ASP A 198 35.89 22.67 -3.97
C ASP A 198 34.67 22.68 -3.05
N PRO A 199 34.26 21.53 -2.46
CA PRO A 199 33.12 21.48 -1.56
C PRO A 199 33.35 22.25 -0.25
N PHE A 200 34.61 22.52 0.13
CA PHE A 200 34.94 23.24 1.38
C PHE A 200 35.04 24.76 1.17
N ILE A 201 35.01 25.23 -0.08
CA ILE A 201 35.10 26.66 -0.41
C ILE A 201 33.78 27.16 -0.97
N ALA A 202 33.15 28.08 -0.26
CA ALA A 202 31.88 28.69 -0.68
C ALA A 202 32.14 29.81 -1.71
N LYS A 203 32.63 29.47 -2.91
CA LYS A 203 32.90 30.40 -4.01
C LYS A 203 31.79 30.31 -5.06
N LYS A 204 31.23 31.44 -5.46
CA LYS A 204 30.32 31.53 -6.61
C LYS A 204 31.11 31.82 -7.88
N ASP A 205 30.71 31.21 -8.98
CA ASP A 205 31.20 31.54 -10.29
C ASP A 205 30.28 32.52 -11.01
N ASN A 206 30.83 33.40 -11.84
CA ASN A 206 30.06 34.41 -12.56
C ASN A 206 29.27 33.83 -13.76
N TYR A 207 29.70 32.70 -14.30
CA TYR A 207 29.13 32.11 -15.51
C TYR A 207 28.59 30.71 -15.31
N LEU A 208 29.09 29.97 -14.33
CA LEU A 208 28.73 28.56 -14.08
C LEU A 208 27.87 28.44 -12.83
N ASN A 209 26.87 27.57 -12.90
CA ASN A 209 25.96 27.29 -11.81
C ASN A 209 26.03 25.82 -11.37
N SER A 210 25.19 25.39 -10.41
CA SER A 210 25.17 24.03 -9.90
C SER A 210 24.84 22.98 -10.99
N TYR A 211 23.98 23.31 -11.95
CA TYR A 211 23.64 22.43 -13.06
C TYR A 211 24.85 22.17 -13.99
N ASP A 212 25.65 23.20 -14.24
CA ASP A 212 26.88 23.08 -15.01
C ASP A 212 27.93 22.24 -14.25
N MET A 213 27.97 22.37 -12.93
CA MET A 213 28.81 21.55 -12.08
C MET A 213 28.47 20.07 -12.20
N ASP A 214 27.18 19.71 -12.15
CA ASP A 214 26.70 18.34 -12.30
C ASP A 214 27.11 17.75 -13.65
N ARG A 215 26.97 18.51 -14.72
CA ARG A 215 27.39 18.10 -16.06
C ARG A 215 28.91 17.88 -16.16
N ILE A 216 29.70 18.74 -15.53
CA ILE A 216 31.19 18.61 -15.50
C ILE A 216 31.59 17.38 -14.68
N LEU A 217 30.90 17.10 -13.59
CA LEU A 217 31.17 15.94 -12.74
C LEU A 217 30.77 14.62 -13.40
N GLN A 218 29.66 14.61 -14.12
CA GLN A 218 29.15 13.43 -14.83
C GLN A 218 29.85 13.19 -16.17
N ALA A 219 30.41 14.24 -16.78
CA ALA A 219 31.18 14.07 -18.00
C ALA A 219 32.41 13.19 -17.72
N ALA A 220 32.35 11.94 -18.15
CA ALA A 220 33.59 11.18 -18.36
C ALA A 220 34.52 12.08 -19.18
N VAL A 221 35.85 12.08 -18.88
CA VAL A 221 36.83 12.76 -19.73
C VAL A 221 36.52 12.33 -21.15
N PRO A 222 36.13 13.24 -22.07
CA PRO A 222 35.70 12.84 -23.38
C PRO A 222 36.86 12.10 -24.03
N GLU A 223 36.63 10.88 -24.48
CA GLU A 223 37.53 10.23 -25.43
C GLU A 223 37.71 11.24 -26.54
N ARG A 224 38.96 11.70 -26.71
CA ARG A 224 39.31 12.69 -27.70
C ARG A 224 38.93 12.13 -29.07
N SER A 225 37.75 12.43 -29.56
CA SER A 225 37.51 12.34 -30.98
C SER A 225 38.40 13.42 -31.63
N TYR A 226 39.46 13.00 -32.27
CA TYR A 226 40.29 13.84 -33.14
C TYR A 226 39.43 14.32 -34.33
N ARG A 227 38.44 15.15 -34.09
CA ARG A 227 37.77 15.93 -35.12
C ARG A 227 38.24 17.37 -35.01
N ASN A 228 39.10 17.70 -35.97
CA ASN A 228 39.56 19.01 -36.31
C ASN A 228 38.52 20.11 -36.14
N SER A 229 38.59 20.88 -35.05
CA SER A 229 38.13 22.27 -35.05
C SER A 229 38.50 22.95 -33.73
N GLY A 230 39.30 23.99 -33.80
CA GLY A 230 39.44 24.99 -32.73
C GLY A 230 40.44 24.64 -31.65
N TYR A 231 41.55 25.25 -31.72
CA TYR A 231 42.68 25.21 -30.78
C TYR A 231 42.25 25.36 -29.30
N SER A 232 42.26 24.29 -28.52
CA SER A 232 42.28 24.38 -27.07
C SER A 232 43.74 24.70 -26.64
N PHE A 233 43.91 25.78 -25.91
CA PHE A 233 45.21 26.23 -25.36
C PHE A 233 45.90 25.11 -24.56
N TRP A 234 45.14 24.28 -23.81
CA TRP A 234 45.62 23.19 -22.97
C TRP A 234 46.06 21.93 -23.74
N THR A 235 45.71 21.80 -25.03
CA THR A 235 46.00 20.60 -25.82
C THR A 235 47.19 20.78 -26.77
N LYS A 236 47.70 21.98 -26.96
CA LYS A 236 48.94 22.21 -27.66
C LYS A 236 50.10 22.21 -26.69
N PRO A 237 51.12 21.37 -26.89
CA PRO A 237 52.36 21.55 -26.19
C PRO A 237 52.86 22.95 -26.53
N TYR A 238 53.06 23.77 -25.51
CA TYR A 238 53.48 25.18 -25.63
C TYR A 238 54.78 25.34 -26.48
N TRP A 239 55.58 24.28 -26.55
CA TRP A 239 56.85 24.26 -27.31
C TRP A 239 56.72 24.08 -28.83
N LYS A 240 55.49 23.78 -29.35
CA LYS A 240 55.32 23.64 -30.82
C LYS A 240 54.97 24.92 -31.55
N LYS A 241 54.98 26.08 -30.92
CA LYS A 241 54.89 27.39 -31.57
C LYS A 241 56.27 27.97 -31.68
N LYS A 242 57.05 27.57 -32.71
CA LYS A 242 57.99 28.34 -33.53
C LYS A 242 59.00 27.41 -34.22
N ARG A 243 58.78 27.16 -35.43
CA ARG A 243 59.87 27.25 -36.49
C ARG A 243 59.32 28.16 -37.55
#